data_056af3ef229e2fef297ec6e85f6a4ec9
#
_entry.id   056af3ef229e2fef297ec6e85f6a4ec9
#
_cell.length_a   1.000
_cell.length_b   1.000
_cell.length_c   1.000
_cell.angle_alpha   90.00
_cell.angle_beta   90.00
_cell.angle_gamma   90.00
#
_symmetry.space_group_name_H-M   'P 1'
#
loop_
_entity.id
_entity.type
_entity.pdbx_description
1 polymer ?
#
loop_
_entity_poly.entity_id
_entity_poly.type
_entity_poly.pdbx_seq_one_letter_code
_entity_poly.pdbx_strand_id
1 'polypeptide(L)'
;MTGTVTLNPCIDRTCCIDGFTVGGMNRIISDRRDISGKGINVSLALKELGEPVLTSGFLYSGSRSVFLEGLKNNFLDYRAVEVDGYLRENIKLWDKRSDITTEVNQKGAFVPEDKVEAFISLFSSFVGTLDTVVLSGSVPEGVRRDIYRVLIERANEKGVKCILDGEGDLLLSGLEARPFLIKPNEYEFISAFAPKDGSLEEIAKRAKEIVRSGMTTMVSVTLGRRGALLTDGKDTYFASPPEMEVKCTQGAGDSVVAGISLAMAEGKGMADMLRYGVAAASGTLMREGTEMCRKEDFMRILPQVKVKSL
;
A
#
# COMPACT_ATOMS: atom_id res chain seq x y z
N MET A 1 4.01 -14.81 -9.51
CA MET A 1 4.92 -13.85 -8.84
C MET A 1 4.33 -12.46 -8.85
N THR A 2 4.33 -11.78 -7.72
CA THR A 2 3.81 -10.42 -7.58
C THR A 2 4.93 -9.39 -7.74
N GLY A 3 4.69 -8.30 -8.47
CA GLY A 3 5.56 -7.13 -8.53
C GLY A 3 4.98 -5.97 -7.73
N THR A 4 5.83 -5.07 -7.22
CA THR A 4 5.39 -3.82 -6.57
C THR A 4 6.15 -2.63 -7.14
N VAL A 5 5.49 -1.50 -7.22
CA VAL A 5 6.08 -0.22 -7.65
C VAL A 5 5.93 0.80 -6.53
N THR A 6 7.06 1.41 -6.14
CA THR A 6 7.10 2.52 -5.18
C THR A 6 7.86 3.69 -5.80
N LEU A 7 7.15 4.70 -6.31
CA LEU A 7 7.79 5.86 -6.97
C LEU A 7 8.27 6.92 -5.98
N ASN A 8 7.78 6.90 -4.74
CA ASN A 8 8.18 7.85 -3.70
C ASN A 8 8.58 7.12 -2.40
N PRO A 9 9.64 6.27 -2.45
CA PRO A 9 10.12 5.58 -1.26
C PRO A 9 10.59 6.58 -0.19
N CYS A 10 10.67 6.12 1.05
CA CYS A 10 11.09 6.94 2.17
C CYS A 10 11.86 6.14 3.22
N ILE A 11 12.45 6.87 4.15
CA ILE A 11 12.86 6.35 5.46
C ILE A 11 11.78 6.80 6.46
N ASP A 12 11.14 5.85 7.12
CA ASP A 12 10.29 6.13 8.27
C ASP A 12 11.17 6.16 9.52
N ARG A 13 11.21 7.31 10.20
CA ARG A 13 11.94 7.51 11.44
C ARG A 13 10.98 7.65 12.60
N THR A 14 10.89 6.64 13.45
CA THR A 14 10.07 6.68 14.66
C THR A 14 10.93 7.14 15.84
N CYS A 15 10.59 8.31 16.41
CA CYS A 15 11.28 8.92 17.55
C CYS A 15 10.37 8.80 18.78
N CYS A 16 10.84 8.11 19.82
CA CYS A 16 10.16 8.08 21.13
C CYS A 16 10.56 9.30 21.96
N ILE A 17 9.56 9.98 22.53
CA ILE A 17 9.71 11.16 23.40
C ILE A 17 8.85 10.93 24.65
N ASP A 18 9.26 11.46 25.80
CA ASP A 18 8.48 11.43 27.04
C ASP A 18 7.91 12.81 27.37
N GLY A 19 6.70 13.06 26.93
CA GLY A 19 5.98 14.33 27.10
C GLY A 19 6.38 15.37 26.05
N PHE A 20 5.82 15.25 24.84
CA PHE A 20 6.04 16.21 23.75
C PHE A 20 5.45 17.59 24.08
N THR A 21 6.29 18.61 23.98
CA THR A 21 5.91 20.00 24.27
C THR A 21 6.12 20.88 23.03
N VAL A 22 5.04 21.45 22.51
CA VAL A 22 5.10 22.42 21.41
C VAL A 22 5.80 23.70 21.89
N GLY A 23 6.78 24.18 21.13
CA GLY A 23 7.58 25.36 21.49
C GLY A 23 8.67 25.11 22.56
N GLY A 24 8.77 23.89 23.09
CA GLY A 24 9.77 23.48 24.08
C GLY A 24 10.91 22.67 23.48
N MET A 25 11.92 22.39 24.32
CA MET A 25 13.00 21.46 23.98
C MET A 25 12.55 20.03 24.27
N ASN A 26 12.43 19.22 23.23
CA ASN A 26 12.10 17.80 23.33
C ASN A 26 13.36 16.95 23.10
N ARG A 27 13.54 15.90 23.90
CA ARG A 27 14.66 14.97 23.76
C ARG A 27 14.17 13.61 23.33
N ILE A 28 14.80 13.07 22.25
CA ILE A 28 14.53 11.72 21.78
C ILE A 28 15.16 10.74 22.78
N ILE A 29 14.37 9.80 23.26
CA ILE A 29 14.80 8.69 24.14
C ILE A 29 15.37 7.55 23.31
N SER A 30 14.68 7.20 22.23
CA SER A 30 15.11 6.20 21.26
C SER A 30 14.58 6.55 19.89
N ASP A 31 15.31 6.17 18.83
CA ASP A 31 14.81 6.26 17.46
C ASP A 31 15.08 4.96 16.69
N ARG A 32 14.23 4.72 15.72
CA ARG A 32 14.30 3.60 14.78
C ARG A 32 14.09 4.14 13.36
N ARG A 33 14.85 3.60 12.41
CA ARG A 33 14.74 3.94 10.99
C ARG A 33 14.47 2.70 10.17
N ASP A 34 13.42 2.75 9.37
CA ASP A 34 12.99 1.67 8.50
C ASP A 34 12.85 2.18 7.07
N ILE A 35 13.24 1.36 6.08
CA ILE A 35 12.87 1.62 4.70
C ILE A 35 11.36 1.48 4.56
N SER A 36 10.74 2.39 3.83
CA SER A 36 9.28 2.42 3.73
C SER A 36 8.81 3.05 2.41
N GLY A 37 7.51 3.07 2.26
CA GLY A 37 6.76 3.48 1.09
C GLY A 37 5.71 2.42 0.81
N LYS A 38 4.49 2.81 0.40
CA LYS A 38 3.34 1.88 0.31
C LYS A 38 3.68 0.59 -0.43
N GLY A 39 4.29 0.64 -1.63
CA GLY A 39 4.65 -0.56 -2.38
C GLY A 39 5.79 -1.37 -1.74
N ILE A 40 6.74 -0.71 -1.03
CA ILE A 40 7.75 -1.40 -0.23
C ILE A 40 7.07 -2.14 0.93
N ASN A 41 6.14 -1.50 1.62
CA ASN A 41 5.38 -2.13 2.70
C ASN A 41 4.60 -3.36 2.21
N VAL A 42 3.98 -3.27 1.01
CA VAL A 42 3.34 -4.43 0.36
C VAL A 42 4.37 -5.54 0.11
N SER A 43 5.57 -5.20 -0.38
CA SER A 43 6.64 -6.18 -0.60
C SER A 43 7.09 -6.86 0.68
N LEU A 44 7.28 -6.07 1.75
CA LEU A 44 7.64 -6.60 3.07
C LEU A 44 6.57 -7.56 3.59
N ALA A 45 5.29 -7.17 3.49
CA ALA A 45 4.19 -8.02 3.91
C ALA A 45 4.09 -9.32 3.08
N LEU A 46 4.21 -9.25 1.75
CA LEU A 46 4.24 -10.44 0.88
C LEU A 46 5.39 -11.37 1.24
N LYS A 47 6.59 -10.81 1.45
CA LYS A 47 7.77 -11.58 1.85
C LYS A 47 7.58 -12.32 3.17
N GLU A 48 7.06 -11.62 4.19
CA GLU A 48 6.72 -12.23 5.49
C GLU A 48 5.68 -13.35 5.36
N LEU A 49 4.74 -13.20 4.44
CA LEU A 49 3.72 -14.23 4.16
C LEU A 49 4.25 -15.38 3.28
N GLY A 50 5.47 -15.28 2.75
CA GLY A 50 6.13 -16.32 1.96
C GLY A 50 5.85 -16.27 0.46
N GLU A 51 5.32 -15.16 -0.07
CA GLU A 51 5.09 -14.95 -1.49
C GLU A 51 6.34 -14.31 -2.15
N PRO A 52 6.84 -14.87 -3.27
CA PRO A 52 7.90 -14.24 -4.04
C PRO A 52 7.46 -12.88 -4.58
N VAL A 53 8.28 -11.84 -4.37
CA VAL A 53 7.98 -10.48 -4.78
C VAL A 53 9.17 -9.83 -5.47
N LEU A 54 8.90 -9.07 -6.55
CA LEU A 54 9.84 -8.19 -7.23
C LEU A 54 9.49 -6.74 -6.91
N THR A 55 10.36 -6.04 -6.20
CA THR A 55 10.14 -4.63 -5.85
C THR A 55 10.80 -3.71 -6.87
N SER A 56 10.18 -2.57 -7.19
CA SER A 56 10.75 -1.60 -8.13
C SER A 56 10.39 -0.15 -7.80
N GLY A 57 11.18 0.80 -8.31
CA GLY A 57 10.97 2.23 -8.08
C GLY A 57 12.21 3.07 -8.36
N PHE A 58 12.29 4.25 -7.74
CA PHE A 58 13.47 5.09 -7.80
C PHE A 58 14.46 4.77 -6.68
N LEU A 59 15.76 4.93 -6.99
CA LEU A 59 16.86 4.78 -6.04
C LEU A 59 17.62 6.10 -5.97
N TYR A 60 17.56 6.77 -4.83
CA TYR A 60 18.21 8.07 -4.66
C TYR A 60 19.69 7.92 -4.29
N SER A 61 20.58 8.55 -5.09
CA SER A 61 22.04 8.44 -5.00
C SER A 61 22.57 8.80 -3.59
N GLY A 62 22.05 9.87 -2.99
CA GLY A 62 22.47 10.34 -1.66
C GLY A 62 22.03 9.46 -0.49
N SER A 63 21.07 8.56 -0.69
CA SER A 63 20.60 7.60 0.33
C SER A 63 20.80 6.14 -0.10
N ARG A 64 21.56 5.91 -1.18
CA ARG A 64 21.73 4.60 -1.81
C ARG A 64 22.16 3.51 -0.83
N SER A 65 23.22 3.76 -0.04
CA SER A 65 23.77 2.75 0.88
C SER A 65 22.75 2.32 1.93
N VAL A 66 22.13 3.28 2.61
CA VAL A 66 21.13 3.01 3.66
C VAL A 66 19.92 2.27 3.11
N PHE A 67 19.46 2.67 1.93
CA PHE A 67 18.29 2.04 1.31
C PHE A 67 18.59 0.61 0.85
N LEU A 68 19.71 0.38 0.16
CA LEU A 68 20.13 -0.96 -0.27
C LEU A 68 20.41 -1.90 0.90
N GLU A 69 20.99 -1.37 1.99
CA GLU A 69 21.17 -2.14 3.23
C GLU A 69 19.81 -2.55 3.81
N GLY A 70 18.86 -1.62 3.89
CA GLY A 70 17.51 -1.90 4.35
C GLY A 70 16.79 -2.94 3.48
N LEU A 71 16.91 -2.87 2.14
CA LEU A 71 16.37 -3.88 1.23
C LEU A 71 17.02 -5.25 1.45
N LYS A 72 18.34 -5.29 1.57
CA LYS A 72 19.12 -6.52 1.80
C LYS A 72 18.75 -7.19 3.14
N ASN A 73 18.60 -6.40 4.19
CA ASN A 73 18.22 -6.90 5.52
C ASN A 73 16.80 -7.51 5.51
N ASN A 74 15.94 -7.07 4.59
CA ASN A 74 14.61 -7.61 4.38
C ASN A 74 14.53 -8.61 3.23
N PHE A 75 15.65 -9.01 2.62
CA PHE A 75 15.73 -9.96 1.50
C PHE A 75 14.83 -9.57 0.31
N LEU A 76 14.76 -8.28 -0.02
CA LEU A 76 13.99 -7.76 -1.15
C LEU A 76 14.91 -7.50 -2.35
N ASP A 77 14.52 -8.06 -3.50
CA ASP A 77 15.10 -7.70 -4.79
C ASP A 77 14.48 -6.37 -5.28
N TYR A 78 15.34 -5.45 -5.75
CA TYR A 78 14.90 -4.13 -6.16
C TYR A 78 15.41 -3.75 -7.54
N ARG A 79 14.50 -3.48 -8.47
CA ARG A 79 14.81 -2.93 -9.80
C ARG A 79 14.54 -1.44 -9.79
N ALA A 80 15.57 -0.64 -10.05
CA ALA A 80 15.50 0.79 -9.87
C ALA A 80 16.10 1.61 -11.02
N VAL A 81 15.58 2.81 -11.17
CA VAL A 81 16.27 3.91 -11.86
C VAL A 81 16.90 4.81 -10.81
N GLU A 82 18.19 5.07 -10.95
CA GLU A 82 18.90 5.96 -10.04
C GLU A 82 18.59 7.43 -10.37
N VAL A 83 18.28 8.19 -9.30
CA VAL A 83 17.93 9.60 -9.31
C VAL A 83 18.83 10.34 -8.34
N ASP A 84 19.25 11.54 -8.69
CA ASP A 84 20.02 12.38 -7.77
C ASP A 84 19.16 12.90 -6.63
N GLY A 85 19.77 13.00 -5.43
CA GLY A 85 19.11 13.51 -4.24
C GLY A 85 19.05 12.49 -3.11
N TYR A 86 18.18 12.75 -2.16
CA TYR A 86 18.01 11.95 -0.94
C TYR A 86 16.58 11.42 -0.84
N LEU A 87 16.44 10.25 -0.24
CA LEU A 87 15.13 9.76 0.19
C LEU A 87 14.50 10.77 1.16
N ARG A 88 13.20 10.96 1.03
CA ARG A 88 12.43 11.68 2.03
C ARG A 88 12.41 10.92 3.35
N GLU A 89 12.40 11.66 4.45
CA GLU A 89 12.15 11.10 5.78
C GLU A 89 10.72 11.45 6.23
N ASN A 90 10.02 10.46 6.73
CA ASN A 90 8.78 10.65 7.47
C ASN A 90 9.11 10.49 8.95
N ILE A 91 8.98 11.55 9.72
CA ILE A 91 9.28 11.56 11.16
C ILE A 91 7.99 11.31 11.92
N LYS A 92 8.00 10.30 12.77
CA LYS A 92 6.93 9.93 13.69
C LYS A 92 7.39 10.21 15.10
N LEU A 93 6.81 11.22 15.71
CA LEU A 93 7.07 11.60 17.09
C LEU A 93 6.06 10.87 17.98
N TRP A 94 6.45 9.74 18.56
CA TRP A 94 5.64 9.02 19.52
C TRP A 94 5.89 9.54 20.93
N ASP A 95 4.87 10.19 21.49
CA ASP A 95 4.90 10.61 22.87
C ASP A 95 4.43 9.48 23.78
N LYS A 96 5.37 8.86 24.48
CA LYS A 96 5.12 7.75 25.41
C LYS A 96 4.16 8.11 26.54
N ARG A 97 4.12 9.39 26.96
CA ARG A 97 3.30 9.83 28.10
C ARG A 97 1.82 9.92 27.73
N SER A 98 1.51 10.45 26.56
CA SER A 98 0.14 10.61 26.05
C SER A 98 -0.32 9.48 25.16
N ASP A 99 0.60 8.61 24.73
CA ASP A 99 0.40 7.57 23.71
C ASP A 99 -0.10 8.13 22.36
N ILE A 100 0.37 9.35 22.02
CA ILE A 100 0.01 10.02 20.76
C ILE A 100 1.20 10.02 19.82
N THR A 101 0.95 9.71 18.54
CA THR A 101 1.94 9.85 17.46
C THR A 101 1.61 11.06 16.60
N THR A 102 2.61 11.94 16.42
CA THR A 102 2.53 13.09 15.50
C THR A 102 3.44 12.81 14.29
N GLU A 103 2.91 12.95 13.08
CA GLU A 103 3.66 12.71 11.85
C GLU A 103 4.09 14.02 11.19
N VAL A 104 5.36 14.07 10.77
CA VAL A 104 5.96 15.17 9.99
C VAL A 104 6.60 14.57 8.75
N ASN A 105 5.94 14.70 7.61
CA ASN A 105 6.28 14.01 6.38
C ASN A 105 6.91 14.93 5.34
N GLN A 106 8.03 14.53 4.74
CA GLN A 106 8.66 15.23 3.62
C GLN A 106 8.01 14.84 2.28
N LYS A 107 8.04 15.74 1.30
CA LYS A 107 7.46 15.52 -0.03
C LYS A 107 8.25 14.54 -0.91
N GLY A 108 9.55 14.45 -0.73
CA GLY A 108 10.46 13.72 -1.60
C GLY A 108 11.22 14.66 -2.55
N ALA A 109 12.35 14.16 -3.09
CA ALA A 109 13.17 14.92 -4.04
C ALA A 109 12.52 14.95 -5.43
N PHE A 110 12.88 15.97 -6.22
CA PHE A 110 12.45 16.11 -7.61
C PHE A 110 13.01 14.98 -8.48
N VAL A 111 12.19 14.46 -9.39
CA VAL A 111 12.60 13.44 -10.38
C VAL A 111 12.51 14.05 -11.78
N PRO A 112 13.63 14.15 -12.52
CA PRO A 112 13.64 14.64 -13.89
C PRO A 112 12.85 13.74 -14.84
N GLU A 113 12.33 14.33 -15.92
CA GLU A 113 11.49 13.63 -16.91
C GLU A 113 12.22 12.44 -17.56
N ASP A 114 13.50 12.58 -17.89
CA ASP A 114 14.32 11.50 -18.45
C ASP A 114 14.40 10.28 -17.52
N LYS A 115 14.39 10.48 -16.20
CA LYS A 115 14.35 9.41 -15.20
C LYS A 115 12.97 8.77 -15.10
N VAL A 116 11.90 9.55 -15.30
CA VAL A 116 10.54 9.00 -15.37
C VAL A 116 10.40 8.11 -16.61
N GLU A 117 10.85 8.56 -17.78
CA GLU A 117 10.83 7.76 -19.01
C GLU A 117 11.74 6.53 -18.92
N ALA A 118 12.91 6.66 -18.28
CA ALA A 118 13.78 5.52 -17.99
C ALA A 118 13.07 4.48 -17.09
N PHE A 119 12.28 4.92 -16.09
CA PHE A 119 11.52 4.01 -15.24
C PHE A 119 10.38 3.31 -16.01
N ILE A 120 9.65 4.03 -16.87
CA ILE A 120 8.62 3.42 -17.73
C ILE A 120 9.25 2.35 -18.63
N SER A 121 10.41 2.62 -19.20
CA SER A 121 11.16 1.67 -20.05
C SER A 121 11.62 0.45 -19.24
N LEU A 122 12.19 0.66 -18.04
CA LEU A 122 12.58 -0.42 -17.14
C LEU A 122 11.38 -1.28 -16.74
N PHE A 123 10.26 -0.65 -16.32
CA PHE A 123 9.04 -1.36 -15.95
C PHE A 123 8.52 -2.22 -17.11
N SER A 124 8.47 -1.65 -18.32
CA SER A 124 8.03 -2.37 -19.55
C SER A 124 8.89 -3.59 -19.86
N SER A 125 10.17 -3.58 -19.49
CA SER A 125 11.11 -4.67 -19.73
C SER A 125 10.85 -5.92 -18.87
N PHE A 126 10.23 -5.76 -17.70
CA PHE A 126 10.03 -6.88 -16.79
C PHE A 126 8.57 -7.17 -16.43
N VAL A 127 7.64 -6.23 -16.63
CA VAL A 127 6.25 -6.40 -16.18
C VAL A 127 5.61 -7.68 -16.73
N GLY A 128 5.90 -8.07 -17.97
CA GLY A 128 5.38 -9.30 -18.58
C GLY A 128 5.87 -10.62 -17.93
N THR A 129 6.79 -10.57 -16.97
CA THR A 129 7.21 -11.73 -16.17
C THR A 129 6.39 -11.93 -14.90
N LEU A 130 5.47 -11.02 -14.62
CA LEU A 130 4.64 -10.99 -13.42
C LEU A 130 3.23 -11.52 -13.71
N ASP A 131 2.58 -12.08 -12.69
CA ASP A 131 1.15 -12.40 -12.72
C ASP A 131 0.29 -11.22 -12.25
N THR A 132 0.82 -10.49 -11.27
CA THR A 132 0.17 -9.32 -10.66
C THR A 132 1.20 -8.23 -10.40
N VAL A 133 0.82 -6.96 -10.58
CA VAL A 133 1.62 -5.81 -10.16
C VAL A 133 0.80 -4.87 -9.28
N VAL A 134 1.40 -4.41 -8.18
CA VAL A 134 0.83 -3.42 -7.28
C VAL A 134 1.49 -2.07 -7.55
N LEU A 135 0.68 -1.09 -7.91
CA LEU A 135 1.09 0.31 -8.08
C LEU A 135 0.56 1.09 -6.87
N SER A 136 1.45 1.55 -6.01
CA SER A 136 1.01 2.03 -4.70
C SER A 136 1.77 3.27 -4.21
N GLY A 137 1.04 4.21 -3.62
CA GLY A 137 1.55 5.38 -2.94
C GLY A 137 1.53 6.66 -3.77
N SER A 138 2.10 7.71 -3.18
CA SER A 138 2.28 9.01 -3.82
C SER A 138 3.43 9.00 -4.82
N VAL A 139 3.52 10.05 -5.61
CA VAL A 139 4.64 10.29 -6.54
C VAL A 139 5.39 11.56 -6.14
N PRO A 140 6.72 11.62 -6.36
CA PRO A 140 7.50 12.82 -6.08
C PRO A 140 7.23 13.92 -7.10
N GLU A 141 7.71 15.13 -6.81
CA GLU A 141 7.70 16.25 -7.75
C GLU A 141 8.49 15.89 -9.01
N GLY A 142 8.01 16.33 -10.17
CA GLY A 142 8.57 16.00 -11.50
C GLY A 142 7.95 14.75 -12.12
N VAL A 143 7.36 13.86 -11.34
CA VAL A 143 6.62 12.71 -11.89
C VAL A 143 5.21 13.15 -12.29
N ARG A 144 4.85 12.85 -13.53
CA ARG A 144 3.53 13.17 -14.11
C ARG A 144 2.39 12.51 -13.33
N ARG A 145 1.26 13.20 -13.19
CA ARG A 145 0.12 12.72 -12.40
C ARG A 145 -0.61 11.52 -13.01
N ASP A 146 -0.43 11.26 -14.29
CA ASP A 146 -1.00 10.11 -15.00
C ASP A 146 -0.03 8.91 -15.09
N ILE A 147 1.06 8.92 -14.33
CA ILE A 147 2.07 7.85 -14.38
C ILE A 147 1.45 6.47 -14.15
N TYR A 148 0.54 6.33 -13.18
CA TYR A 148 -0.09 5.04 -12.92
C TYR A 148 -0.98 4.57 -14.08
N ARG A 149 -1.64 5.49 -14.79
CA ARG A 149 -2.34 5.15 -16.03
C ARG A 149 -1.39 4.53 -17.03
N VAL A 150 -0.25 5.17 -17.29
CA VAL A 150 0.76 4.65 -18.24
C VAL A 150 1.28 3.28 -17.82
N LEU A 151 1.59 3.07 -16.54
CA LEU A 151 2.08 1.78 -16.05
C LEU A 151 1.00 0.69 -16.12
N ILE A 152 -0.27 1.03 -15.86
CA ILE A 152 -1.41 0.08 -16.00
C ILE A 152 -1.60 -0.30 -17.46
N GLU A 153 -1.53 0.64 -18.40
CA GLU A 153 -1.59 0.37 -19.84
C GLU A 153 -0.51 -0.64 -20.25
N ARG A 154 0.75 -0.44 -19.82
CA ARG A 154 1.87 -1.36 -20.10
C ARG A 154 1.65 -2.75 -19.50
N ALA A 155 1.09 -2.84 -18.30
CA ALA A 155 0.78 -4.12 -17.67
C ALA A 155 -0.38 -4.83 -18.41
N ASN A 156 -1.45 -4.10 -18.75
CA ASN A 156 -2.59 -4.64 -19.49
C ASN A 156 -2.18 -5.18 -20.87
N GLU A 157 -1.26 -4.50 -21.59
CA GLU A 157 -0.68 -4.98 -22.87
C GLU A 157 -0.01 -6.36 -22.73
N LYS A 158 0.47 -6.70 -21.54
CA LYS A 158 1.12 -7.99 -21.20
C LYS A 158 0.19 -8.99 -20.50
N GLY A 159 -1.07 -8.64 -20.29
CA GLY A 159 -2.04 -9.47 -19.58
C GLY A 159 -1.80 -9.58 -18.08
N VAL A 160 -1.02 -8.65 -17.49
CA VAL A 160 -0.70 -8.62 -16.07
C VAL A 160 -1.79 -7.89 -15.29
N LYS A 161 -2.27 -8.48 -14.19
CA LYS A 161 -3.30 -7.86 -13.35
C LYS A 161 -2.70 -6.72 -12.53
N CYS A 162 -3.28 -5.52 -12.63
CA CYS A 162 -2.86 -4.37 -11.85
C CYS A 162 -3.76 -4.15 -10.63
N ILE A 163 -3.15 -4.01 -9.45
CA ILE A 163 -3.78 -3.47 -8.24
C ILE A 163 -3.29 -2.04 -8.07
N LEU A 164 -4.22 -1.09 -8.02
CA LEU A 164 -3.92 0.33 -7.82
C LEU A 164 -4.33 0.77 -6.41
N ASP A 165 -3.36 1.20 -5.61
CA ASP A 165 -3.54 1.82 -4.29
C ASP A 165 -3.01 3.27 -4.34
N GLY A 166 -3.70 4.11 -5.07
CA GLY A 166 -3.45 5.53 -5.24
C GLY A 166 -4.54 6.40 -4.64
N GLU A 167 -4.28 7.69 -4.55
CA GLU A 167 -5.23 8.69 -4.05
C GLU A 167 -5.38 9.86 -5.03
N GLY A 168 -6.51 10.59 -4.94
CA GLY A 168 -6.77 11.79 -5.74
C GLY A 168 -6.60 11.58 -7.24
N ASP A 169 -5.86 12.46 -7.89
CA ASP A 169 -5.62 12.42 -9.34
C ASP A 169 -4.92 11.14 -9.81
N LEU A 170 -4.06 10.54 -8.98
CA LEU A 170 -3.38 9.29 -9.31
C LEU A 170 -4.37 8.12 -9.42
N LEU A 171 -5.37 8.08 -8.53
CA LEU A 171 -6.44 7.08 -8.58
C LEU A 171 -7.34 7.31 -9.80
N LEU A 172 -7.82 8.54 -9.99
CA LEU A 172 -8.76 8.88 -11.05
C LEU A 172 -8.15 8.68 -12.44
N SER A 173 -6.92 9.16 -12.65
CA SER A 173 -6.20 8.94 -13.91
C SER A 173 -5.89 7.45 -14.14
N GLY A 174 -5.49 6.72 -13.09
CA GLY A 174 -5.23 5.28 -13.18
C GLY A 174 -6.45 4.46 -13.59
N LEU A 175 -7.65 4.88 -13.19
CA LEU A 175 -8.91 4.23 -13.58
C LEU A 175 -9.21 4.30 -15.08
N GLU A 176 -8.70 5.32 -15.80
CA GLU A 176 -8.83 5.42 -17.26
C GLU A 176 -8.18 4.22 -17.98
N ALA A 177 -7.12 3.65 -17.39
CA ALA A 177 -6.44 2.47 -17.91
C ALA A 177 -7.04 1.13 -17.43
N ARG A 178 -8.13 1.14 -16.70
CA ARG A 178 -8.87 -0.04 -16.25
C ARG A 178 -8.00 -1.04 -15.48
N PRO A 179 -7.50 -0.69 -14.28
CA PRO A 179 -6.80 -1.64 -13.42
C PRO A 179 -7.70 -2.83 -13.06
N PHE A 180 -7.10 -3.96 -12.71
CA PHE A 180 -7.85 -5.13 -12.26
C PHE A 180 -8.57 -4.87 -10.93
N LEU A 181 -7.90 -4.20 -9.98
CA LEU A 181 -8.46 -3.87 -8.67
C LEU A 181 -7.99 -2.48 -8.22
N ILE A 182 -8.88 -1.71 -7.63
CA ILE A 182 -8.53 -0.52 -6.87
C ILE A 182 -8.80 -0.73 -5.38
N LYS A 183 -7.93 -0.13 -4.51
CA LYS A 183 -8.11 -0.20 -3.06
C LYS A 183 -8.02 1.18 -2.41
N PRO A 184 -9.01 2.04 -2.49
CA PRO A 184 -9.11 3.22 -1.66
C PRO A 184 -9.45 2.86 -0.20
N ASN A 185 -9.04 3.71 0.74
CA ASN A 185 -9.65 3.74 2.06
C ASN A 185 -11.00 4.49 2.01
N GLU A 186 -11.75 4.48 3.12
CA GLU A 186 -13.04 5.13 3.21
C GLU A 186 -13.01 6.61 2.83
N TYR A 187 -12.03 7.35 3.35
CA TYR A 187 -11.88 8.77 3.07
C TYR A 187 -11.54 9.04 1.60
N GLU A 188 -10.59 8.30 1.04
CA GLU A 188 -10.21 8.37 -0.38
C GLU A 188 -11.40 8.01 -1.29
N PHE A 189 -12.16 6.97 -0.90
CA PHE A 189 -13.34 6.53 -1.66
C PHE A 189 -14.44 7.59 -1.67
N ILE A 190 -14.77 8.15 -0.50
CA ILE A 190 -15.79 9.19 -0.38
C ILE A 190 -15.38 10.44 -1.15
N SER A 191 -14.11 10.84 -1.03
CA SER A 191 -13.57 12.01 -1.73
C SER A 191 -13.59 11.85 -3.26
N ALA A 192 -13.24 10.67 -3.77
CA ALA A 192 -13.14 10.44 -5.22
C ALA A 192 -14.48 10.15 -5.90
N PHE A 193 -15.42 9.48 -5.21
CA PHE A 193 -16.60 8.91 -5.84
C PHE A 193 -17.93 9.41 -5.26
N ALA A 194 -17.90 10.25 -4.22
CA ALA A 194 -19.04 10.95 -3.64
C ALA A 194 -20.29 10.05 -3.45
N PRO A 195 -20.24 8.95 -2.66
CA PRO A 195 -21.42 8.21 -2.30
C PRO A 195 -22.40 9.13 -1.55
N LYS A 196 -23.70 8.77 -1.54
CA LYS A 196 -24.72 9.61 -0.90
C LYS A 196 -24.41 9.91 0.58
N ASP A 197 -23.87 8.92 1.28
CA ASP A 197 -23.37 9.02 2.65
C ASP A 197 -22.24 7.98 2.87
N GLY A 198 -21.66 7.95 4.08
CA GLY A 198 -20.60 7.01 4.47
C GLY A 198 -21.11 5.67 5.00
N SER A 199 -22.38 5.32 4.80
CA SER A 199 -22.91 4.02 5.19
C SER A 199 -22.28 2.89 4.38
N LEU A 200 -22.23 1.69 4.96
CA LEU A 200 -21.68 0.52 4.28
C LEU A 200 -22.47 0.21 3.00
N GLU A 201 -23.77 0.39 3.05
CA GLU A 201 -24.70 0.16 1.96
C GLU A 201 -24.46 1.09 0.77
N GLU A 202 -24.26 2.39 1.02
CA GLU A 202 -24.00 3.38 -0.04
C GLU A 202 -22.57 3.23 -0.61
N ILE A 203 -21.59 2.93 0.22
CA ILE A 203 -20.23 2.61 -0.23
C ILE A 203 -20.25 1.36 -1.12
N ALA A 204 -20.92 0.29 -0.70
CA ALA A 204 -21.04 -0.94 -1.49
C ALA A 204 -21.77 -0.72 -2.81
N LYS A 205 -22.87 0.02 -2.80
CA LYS A 205 -23.63 0.40 -4.00
C LYS A 205 -22.75 1.18 -4.98
N ARG A 206 -22.07 2.22 -4.49
CA ARG A 206 -21.20 3.05 -5.33
C ARG A 206 -20.00 2.26 -5.89
N ALA A 207 -19.42 1.37 -5.11
CA ALA A 207 -18.37 0.48 -5.56
C ALA A 207 -18.85 -0.47 -6.69
N LYS A 208 -20.06 -1.04 -6.56
CA LYS A 208 -20.69 -1.82 -7.64
C LYS A 208 -20.88 -1.01 -8.93
N GLU A 209 -21.33 0.24 -8.82
CA GLU A 209 -21.52 1.14 -9.97
C GLU A 209 -20.19 1.39 -10.71
N ILE A 210 -19.08 1.62 -9.98
CA ILE A 210 -17.76 1.81 -10.56
C ILE A 210 -17.31 0.58 -11.36
N VAL A 211 -17.50 -0.62 -10.81
CA VAL A 211 -17.18 -1.85 -11.55
C VAL A 211 -18.07 -2.02 -12.77
N ARG A 212 -19.38 -1.82 -12.63
CA ARG A 212 -20.34 -1.95 -13.73
C ARG A 212 -20.13 -0.94 -14.86
N SER A 213 -19.52 0.21 -14.56
CA SER A 213 -19.13 1.18 -15.59
C SER A 213 -17.91 0.74 -16.41
N GLY A 214 -17.25 -0.36 -16.02
CA GLY A 214 -16.07 -0.89 -16.70
C GLY A 214 -14.75 -0.17 -16.38
N MET A 215 -14.74 0.72 -15.38
CA MET A 215 -13.50 1.43 -14.97
C MET A 215 -12.50 0.53 -14.27
N THR A 216 -12.93 -0.55 -13.65
CA THR A 216 -12.09 -1.56 -13.00
C THR A 216 -12.84 -2.89 -12.93
N THR A 217 -12.14 -4.00 -12.69
CA THR A 217 -12.77 -5.31 -12.51
C THR A 217 -13.25 -5.51 -11.07
N MET A 218 -12.56 -4.96 -10.08
CA MET A 218 -12.90 -5.08 -8.67
C MET A 218 -12.63 -3.79 -7.91
N VAL A 219 -13.41 -3.55 -6.86
CA VAL A 219 -13.19 -2.48 -5.88
C VAL A 219 -13.11 -3.07 -4.49
N SER A 220 -12.01 -2.82 -3.77
CA SER A 220 -11.87 -3.08 -2.34
C SER A 220 -11.84 -1.76 -1.59
N VAL A 221 -12.72 -1.55 -0.60
CA VAL A 221 -12.70 -0.35 0.24
C VAL A 221 -12.36 -0.74 1.67
N THR A 222 -11.29 -0.18 2.21
CA THR A 222 -10.93 -0.38 3.62
C THR A 222 -11.63 0.65 4.51
N LEU A 223 -12.27 0.19 5.59
CA LEU A 223 -13.18 0.95 6.45
C LEU A 223 -12.65 1.07 7.90
N GLY A 224 -11.33 1.10 8.04
CA GLY A 224 -10.65 1.15 9.33
C GLY A 224 -11.05 -0.01 10.24
N ARG A 225 -11.41 0.29 11.49
CA ARG A 225 -11.82 -0.74 12.47
C ARG A 225 -13.09 -1.51 12.08
N ARG A 226 -13.89 -1.00 11.16
CA ARG A 226 -15.06 -1.73 10.65
C ARG A 226 -14.67 -2.92 9.79
N GLY A 227 -13.50 -2.92 9.16
CA GLY A 227 -13.02 -3.97 8.26
C GLY A 227 -12.86 -3.49 6.83
N ALA A 228 -13.28 -4.31 5.86
CA ALA A 228 -13.20 -3.97 4.44
C ALA A 228 -14.32 -4.63 3.64
N LEU A 229 -14.63 -4.07 2.47
CA LEU A 229 -15.49 -4.68 1.47
C LEU A 229 -14.71 -4.96 0.17
N LEU A 230 -15.22 -5.93 -0.62
CA LEU A 230 -14.72 -6.24 -1.96
C LEU A 230 -15.91 -6.58 -2.86
N THR A 231 -15.96 -6.00 -4.06
CA THR A 231 -17.00 -6.28 -5.05
C THR A 231 -16.43 -6.41 -6.47
N ASP A 232 -17.05 -7.27 -7.28
CA ASP A 232 -16.86 -7.39 -8.73
C ASP A 232 -18.03 -6.79 -9.54
N GLY A 233 -18.90 -6.02 -8.87
CA GLY A 233 -20.09 -5.41 -9.46
C GLY A 233 -21.32 -6.33 -9.47
N LYS A 234 -21.16 -7.64 -9.29
CA LYS A 234 -22.21 -8.64 -9.12
C LYS A 234 -22.32 -9.01 -7.65
N ASP A 235 -21.28 -9.65 -7.14
CA ASP A 235 -21.18 -10.10 -5.76
C ASP A 235 -20.42 -9.06 -4.92
N THR A 236 -20.78 -8.95 -3.65
CA THR A 236 -20.09 -8.08 -2.69
C THR A 236 -19.92 -8.81 -1.37
N TYR A 237 -18.71 -8.77 -0.87
CA TYR A 237 -18.35 -9.33 0.42
C TYR A 237 -17.91 -8.23 1.37
N PHE A 238 -18.21 -8.41 2.63
CA PHE A 238 -17.71 -7.59 3.72
C PHE A 238 -17.01 -8.50 4.73
N ALA A 239 -15.81 -8.10 5.15
CA ALA A 239 -15.06 -8.81 6.18
C ALA A 239 -14.79 -7.87 7.36
N SER A 240 -15.06 -8.35 8.57
CA SER A 240 -14.69 -7.69 9.81
C SER A 240 -13.48 -8.36 10.45
N PRO A 241 -12.52 -7.56 11.01
CA PRO A 241 -11.41 -8.11 11.76
C PRO A 241 -11.90 -8.78 13.06
N PRO A 242 -11.16 -9.75 13.62
CA PRO A 242 -11.41 -10.20 14.98
C PRO A 242 -11.09 -9.11 15.99
N GLU A 243 -11.59 -9.26 17.23
CA GLU A 243 -11.18 -8.42 18.33
C GLU A 243 -9.70 -8.64 18.65
N MET A 244 -8.93 -7.55 18.75
CA MET A 244 -7.50 -7.59 19.02
C MET A 244 -7.01 -6.31 19.66
N GLU A 245 -5.88 -6.38 20.33
CA GLU A 245 -5.14 -5.20 20.77
C GLU A 245 -4.41 -4.58 19.58
N VAL A 246 -4.67 -3.30 19.30
CA VAL A 246 -4.03 -2.53 18.22
C VAL A 246 -2.84 -1.78 18.81
N LYS A 247 -1.64 -2.08 18.31
CA LYS A 247 -0.39 -1.39 18.69
C LYS A 247 -0.03 -0.26 17.74
N CYS A 248 -0.21 -0.48 16.43
CA CYS A 248 0.09 0.52 15.41
C CYS A 248 -0.85 0.36 14.23
N THR A 249 -1.32 1.47 13.64
CA THR A 249 -2.23 1.44 12.48
C THR A 249 -1.51 1.51 11.14
N GLN A 250 -0.19 1.71 11.17
CA GLN A 250 0.62 1.86 9.98
C GLN A 250 0.75 0.57 9.17
N GLY A 251 0.77 0.71 7.83
CA GLY A 251 0.93 -0.42 6.93
C GLY A 251 -0.27 -1.38 6.86
N ALA A 252 -1.34 -1.15 7.66
CA ALA A 252 -2.53 -2.00 7.62
C ALA A 252 -3.19 -2.02 6.24
N GLY A 253 -3.31 -0.85 5.58
CA GLY A 253 -3.82 -0.74 4.22
C GLY A 253 -2.94 -1.45 3.18
N ASP A 254 -1.61 -1.36 3.34
CA ASP A 254 -0.64 -2.02 2.49
C ASP A 254 -0.71 -3.55 2.68
N SER A 255 -0.95 -3.99 3.92
CA SER A 255 -1.15 -5.41 4.25
C SER A 255 -2.46 -5.98 3.69
N VAL A 256 -3.53 -5.17 3.56
CA VAL A 256 -4.74 -5.60 2.83
C VAL A 256 -4.38 -5.92 1.37
N VAL A 257 -3.61 -5.05 0.72
CA VAL A 257 -3.15 -5.29 -0.67
C VAL A 257 -2.29 -6.55 -0.75
N ALA A 258 -1.35 -6.73 0.18
CA ALA A 258 -0.51 -7.92 0.22
C ALA A 258 -1.32 -9.21 0.40
N GLY A 259 -2.27 -9.23 1.34
CA GLY A 259 -3.15 -10.39 1.55
C GLY A 259 -4.03 -10.70 0.34
N ILE A 260 -4.62 -9.68 -0.30
CA ILE A 260 -5.37 -9.86 -1.55
C ILE A 260 -4.46 -10.42 -2.65
N SER A 261 -3.25 -9.88 -2.80
CA SER A 261 -2.27 -10.34 -3.81
C SER A 261 -1.86 -11.79 -3.58
N LEU A 262 -1.62 -12.19 -2.33
CA LEU A 262 -1.33 -13.58 -1.96
C LEU A 262 -2.50 -14.51 -2.32
N ALA A 263 -3.73 -14.14 -1.96
CA ALA A 263 -4.92 -14.93 -2.29
C ALA A 263 -5.11 -15.07 -3.81
N MET A 264 -4.81 -14.00 -4.59
CA MET A 264 -4.82 -14.05 -6.06
C MET A 264 -3.76 -15.02 -6.59
N ALA A 265 -2.55 -15.00 -6.06
CA ALA A 265 -1.47 -15.92 -6.44
C ALA A 265 -1.82 -17.38 -6.14
N GLU A 266 -2.56 -17.63 -5.07
CA GLU A 266 -3.08 -18.96 -4.69
C GLU A 266 -4.37 -19.34 -5.45
N GLY A 267 -4.90 -18.51 -6.34
CA GLY A 267 -6.12 -18.79 -7.11
C GLY A 267 -7.42 -18.80 -6.27
N LYS A 268 -7.44 -18.10 -5.14
CA LYS A 268 -8.62 -18.03 -4.25
C LYS A 268 -9.73 -17.17 -4.84
N GLY A 269 -10.96 -17.45 -4.43
CA GLY A 269 -12.14 -16.63 -4.75
C GLY A 269 -12.19 -15.31 -3.96
N MET A 270 -13.12 -14.40 -4.35
CA MET A 270 -13.24 -13.06 -3.76
C MET A 270 -13.44 -13.05 -2.24
N ALA A 271 -14.24 -13.95 -1.70
CA ALA A 271 -14.46 -14.02 -0.25
C ALA A 271 -13.15 -14.30 0.50
N ASP A 272 -12.30 -15.18 -0.05
CA ASP A 272 -10.99 -15.48 0.51
C ASP A 272 -9.98 -14.38 0.25
N MET A 273 -10.01 -13.72 -0.92
CA MET A 273 -9.19 -12.54 -1.17
C MET A 273 -9.40 -11.48 -0.10
N LEU A 274 -10.66 -11.19 0.24
CA LEU A 274 -11.00 -10.24 1.28
C LEU A 274 -10.60 -10.75 2.68
N ARG A 275 -10.81 -12.03 2.97
CA ARG A 275 -10.40 -12.67 4.22
C ARG A 275 -8.90 -12.56 4.44
N TYR A 276 -8.09 -12.86 3.42
CA TYR A 276 -6.64 -12.76 3.44
C TYR A 276 -6.18 -11.32 3.68
N GLY A 277 -6.78 -10.36 2.97
CA GLY A 277 -6.49 -8.94 3.15
C GLY A 277 -6.73 -8.46 4.58
N VAL A 278 -7.89 -8.78 5.14
CA VAL A 278 -8.24 -8.39 6.53
C VAL A 278 -7.38 -9.13 7.54
N ALA A 279 -7.05 -10.41 7.32
CA ALA A 279 -6.16 -11.17 8.21
C ALA A 279 -4.74 -10.59 8.23
N ALA A 280 -4.17 -10.26 7.08
CA ALA A 280 -2.85 -9.65 6.97
C ALA A 280 -2.82 -8.26 7.65
N ALA A 281 -3.83 -7.42 7.41
CA ALA A 281 -3.97 -6.14 8.09
C ALA A 281 -4.07 -6.29 9.60
N SER A 282 -4.88 -7.24 10.08
CA SER A 282 -5.03 -7.54 11.51
C SER A 282 -3.71 -7.95 12.16
N GLY A 283 -2.92 -8.80 11.48
CA GLY A 283 -1.60 -9.18 11.97
C GLY A 283 -0.63 -8.00 12.04
N THR A 284 -0.68 -7.07 11.07
CA THR A 284 0.14 -5.86 11.07
C THR A 284 -0.26 -4.92 12.21
N LEU A 285 -1.55 -4.73 12.48
CA LEU A 285 -2.05 -3.90 13.59
C LEU A 285 -1.54 -4.33 14.98
N MET A 286 -1.13 -5.59 15.14
CA MET A 286 -0.57 -6.15 16.38
C MET A 286 0.94 -5.90 16.52
N ARG A 287 1.60 -5.32 15.51
CA ARG A 287 3.04 -5.08 15.49
C ARG A 287 3.37 -3.65 15.87
N GLU A 288 4.61 -3.42 16.25
CA GLU A 288 5.13 -2.10 16.60
C GLU A 288 5.77 -1.42 15.37
N GLY A 289 5.60 -0.11 15.26
CA GLY A 289 6.20 0.68 14.20
C GLY A 289 5.72 0.26 12.80
N THR A 290 6.66 -0.05 11.91
CA THR A 290 6.42 -0.42 10.50
C THR A 290 6.54 -1.93 10.24
N GLU A 291 6.57 -2.76 11.30
CA GLU A 291 6.62 -4.21 11.12
C GLU A 291 5.34 -4.73 10.48
N MET A 292 5.50 -5.60 9.47
CA MET A 292 4.37 -6.22 8.79
C MET A 292 3.91 -7.50 9.49
N CYS A 293 2.74 -7.97 9.11
CA CYS A 293 2.16 -9.22 9.59
C CYS A 293 3.11 -10.39 9.37
N ARG A 294 3.45 -11.12 10.40
CA ARG A 294 4.21 -12.38 10.31
C ARG A 294 3.31 -13.53 9.88
N LYS A 295 3.89 -14.51 9.22
CA LYS A 295 3.15 -15.69 8.72
C LYS A 295 2.39 -16.42 9.81
N GLU A 296 2.99 -16.56 10.99
CA GLU A 296 2.37 -17.25 12.14
C GLU A 296 1.10 -16.52 12.61
N ASP A 297 1.16 -15.18 12.70
CA ASP A 297 0.00 -14.37 13.08
C ASP A 297 -1.08 -14.42 12.00
N PHE A 298 -0.68 -14.32 10.74
CA PHE A 298 -1.60 -14.44 9.61
C PHE A 298 -2.37 -15.77 9.67
N MET A 299 -1.67 -16.89 9.80
CA MET A 299 -2.29 -18.22 9.86
C MET A 299 -3.21 -18.38 11.07
N ARG A 300 -2.88 -17.77 12.21
CA ARG A 300 -3.70 -17.78 13.44
C ARG A 300 -4.96 -16.93 13.29
N ILE A 301 -4.87 -15.78 12.60
CA ILE A 301 -5.96 -14.82 12.45
C ILE A 301 -6.91 -15.20 11.32
N LEU A 302 -6.39 -15.75 10.22
CA LEU A 302 -7.14 -16.06 9.01
C LEU A 302 -8.49 -16.79 9.27
N PRO A 303 -8.57 -17.85 10.09
CA PRO A 303 -9.83 -18.53 10.38
C PRO A 303 -10.79 -17.70 11.25
N GLN A 304 -10.33 -16.64 11.89
CA GLN A 304 -11.13 -15.79 12.78
C GLN A 304 -11.84 -14.66 12.02
N VAL A 305 -11.36 -14.32 10.81
CA VAL A 305 -11.97 -13.26 9.98
C VAL A 305 -13.33 -13.73 9.47
N LYS A 306 -14.38 -13.01 9.87
CA LYS A 306 -15.75 -13.29 9.44
C LYS A 306 -16.04 -12.56 8.12
N VAL A 307 -16.40 -13.33 7.09
CA VAL A 307 -16.80 -12.80 5.78
C VAL A 307 -18.29 -13.07 5.57
N LYS A 308 -19.03 -12.06 5.16
CA LYS A 308 -20.45 -12.15 4.78
C LYS A 308 -20.68 -11.56 3.39
N SER A 309 -21.66 -12.09 2.67
CA SER A 309 -22.20 -11.48 1.44
C SER A 309 -23.11 -10.31 1.83
N LEU A 310 -23.09 -9.22 1.02
CA LEU A 310 -23.94 -8.04 1.12
C LEU A 310 -24.98 -8.01 -0.01
#